data_17905ee3464db6424833783b386a987b
#
_entry.id   17905ee3464db6424833783b386a987b
#
_cell.length_a   1.000
_cell.length_b   1.000
_cell.length_c   1.000
_cell.angle_alpha   90.00
_cell.angle_beta   90.00
_cell.angle_gamma   90.00
#
_symmetry.space_group_name_H-M   'P 1'
#
loop_
_entity.id
_entity.type
_entity.pdbx_description
1 polymer ?
#
loop_
_entity_poly.entity_id
_entity_poly.type
_entity_poly.pdbx_seq_one_letter_code
_entity_poly.pdbx_strand_id
1 'polypeptide(L)'
;GYKKPDLRQNNAGFTSVYGAYPYSEIGIGNDDLKPEQSINTELGVYWQQDALALDATLFHTKFKDKISDHTICTASATRQCQYNGYTADSVSQYINVGDAEIYGLELNGDWQVTAALKANANYTYTHSEQKSGEYKGYALSDFPSSMANVSLTWNTASDLELWTKASWRSRSPDIGKSSSTDAYALVDLGVRYRLSKHVTLMSGIYNLFDVNPVYTTAYRQKAMLEGRRYNFGGRVEF
;
A
#
# COMPACT_ATOMS: atom_id res chain seq x y z
N GLY A 1 -11.65 7.83 14.34
CA GLY A 1 -10.29 7.57 14.82
C GLY A 1 -9.63 8.82 15.38
N TYR A 2 -8.62 8.62 16.20
CA TYR A 2 -7.85 9.68 16.85
C TYR A 2 -6.39 9.22 16.97
N LYS A 3 -5.45 10.02 16.47
CA LYS A 3 -4.02 9.71 16.53
C LYS A 3 -3.27 10.92 17.09
N LYS A 4 -2.62 10.76 18.23
CA LYS A 4 -1.74 11.77 18.79
C LYS A 4 -0.46 11.88 17.97
N PRO A 5 0.14 13.10 17.87
CA PRO A 5 1.50 13.23 17.36
C PRO A 5 2.47 12.34 18.16
N ASP A 6 3.46 11.78 17.50
CA ASP A 6 4.53 11.06 18.20
C ASP A 6 5.52 12.05 18.88
N LEU A 7 6.41 11.52 19.74
CA LEU A 7 7.37 12.35 20.47
C LEU A 7 8.31 13.14 19.57
N ARG A 8 8.61 12.67 18.37
CA ARG A 8 9.46 13.40 17.42
C ARG A 8 8.68 14.50 16.73
N GLN A 9 7.43 14.25 16.43
CA GLN A 9 6.55 15.22 15.79
C GLN A 9 6.20 16.38 16.76
N ASN A 10 5.85 16.04 18.00
CA ASN A 10 5.36 16.99 19.00
C ASN A 10 6.46 17.41 20.00
N ASN A 11 7.63 17.78 19.50
CA ASN A 11 8.72 18.30 20.32
C ASN A 11 9.61 19.23 19.48
N ALA A 12 9.42 20.54 19.64
CA ALA A 12 10.19 21.57 18.93
C ALA A 12 11.70 21.50 19.23
N GLY A 13 12.09 20.90 20.35
CA GLY A 13 13.50 20.61 20.66
C GLY A 13 14.08 19.42 19.95
N PHE A 14 13.23 18.58 19.31
CA PHE A 14 13.69 17.41 18.58
C PHE A 14 14.17 17.80 17.18
N THR A 15 15.42 17.46 16.89
CA THR A 15 16.03 17.66 15.57
C THR A 15 16.58 16.33 15.07
N SER A 16 16.16 15.90 13.91
CA SER A 16 16.73 14.74 13.22
C SER A 16 17.47 15.17 11.96
N VAL A 17 18.64 14.59 11.74
CA VAL A 17 19.44 14.84 10.55
C VAL A 17 19.51 13.56 9.75
N TYR A 18 19.07 13.60 8.49
CA TYR A 18 19.06 12.47 7.57
C TYR A 18 20.02 12.72 6.42
N GLY A 19 20.75 11.68 6.04
CA GLY A 19 21.67 11.73 4.90
C GLY A 19 22.97 12.48 5.20
N ALA A 20 23.76 12.64 4.16
CA ALA A 20 24.99 13.40 4.16
C ALA A 20 24.98 14.37 2.99
N TYR A 21 25.66 15.51 3.14
CA TYR A 21 25.82 16.48 2.06
C TYR A 21 26.28 15.75 0.76
N PRO A 22 25.72 16.03 -0.42
CA PRO A 22 24.75 17.11 -0.74
C PRO A 22 23.27 16.69 -0.66
N TYR A 23 22.89 15.70 0.11
CA TYR A 23 21.52 15.21 0.23
C TYR A 23 21.08 15.10 1.68
N SER A 24 21.41 16.09 2.48
CA SER A 24 21.05 16.13 3.89
C SER A 24 19.73 16.87 4.12
N GLU A 25 18.92 16.32 5.01
CA GLU A 25 17.66 16.90 5.43
C GLU A 25 17.62 17.03 6.97
N ILE A 26 17.11 18.14 7.47
CA ILE A 26 16.84 18.36 8.90
C ILE A 26 15.33 18.38 9.09
N GLY A 27 14.83 17.43 9.90
CA GLY A 27 13.45 17.40 10.34
C GLY A 27 13.34 17.95 11.77
N ILE A 28 12.41 18.87 12.01
CA ILE A 28 12.14 19.46 13.32
C ILE A 28 10.72 19.19 13.78
N GLY A 29 10.56 18.96 15.08
CA GLY A 29 9.24 18.80 15.70
C GLY A 29 8.50 20.13 15.85
N ASN A 30 7.24 20.05 16.28
CA ASN A 30 6.38 21.21 16.49
C ASN A 30 5.44 20.95 17.69
N ASP A 31 5.59 21.75 18.73
CA ASP A 31 4.81 21.63 19.98
C ASP A 31 3.34 22.04 19.80
N ASP A 32 3.01 22.76 18.73
CA ASP A 32 1.66 23.25 18.45
C ASP A 32 0.80 22.27 17.64
N LEU A 33 1.29 21.02 17.41
CA LEU A 33 0.55 20.03 16.64
C LEU A 33 -0.75 19.61 17.34
N LYS A 34 -1.83 19.65 16.55
CA LYS A 34 -3.11 19.04 16.93
C LYS A 34 -3.09 17.56 16.57
N PRO A 35 -3.80 16.72 17.34
CA PRO A 35 -3.99 15.33 16.99
C PRO A 35 -4.77 15.16 15.68
N GLU A 36 -4.35 14.18 14.88
CA GLU A 36 -5.11 13.76 13.70
C GLU A 36 -6.44 13.11 14.12
N GLN A 37 -7.48 13.41 13.40
CA GLN A 37 -8.81 12.81 13.59
C GLN A 37 -9.27 12.16 12.29
N SER A 38 -10.01 11.05 12.40
CA SER A 38 -10.67 10.44 11.24
C SER A 38 -12.09 9.99 11.60
N ILE A 39 -12.99 10.19 10.64
CA ILE A 39 -14.35 9.66 10.67
C ILE A 39 -14.50 8.76 9.47
N ASN A 40 -14.81 7.49 9.71
CA ASN A 40 -15.10 6.51 8.68
C ASN A 40 -16.60 6.20 8.69
N THR A 41 -17.21 6.16 7.51
CA THR A 41 -18.59 5.78 7.28
C THR A 41 -18.60 4.70 6.21
N GLU A 42 -19.30 3.61 6.48
CA GLU A 42 -19.38 2.46 5.58
C GLU A 42 -20.84 2.04 5.41
N LEU A 43 -21.14 1.57 4.20
CA LEU A 43 -22.42 0.93 3.87
C LEU A 43 -22.10 -0.35 3.10
N GLY A 44 -22.38 -1.50 3.70
CA GLY A 44 -22.15 -2.81 3.13
C GLY A 44 -23.45 -3.53 2.79
N VAL A 45 -23.43 -4.30 1.72
CA VAL A 45 -24.48 -5.24 1.33
C VAL A 45 -23.81 -6.60 1.08
N TYR A 46 -24.34 -7.60 1.76
CA TYR A 46 -23.95 -9.00 1.57
C TYR A 46 -25.10 -9.77 0.95
N TRP A 47 -24.81 -10.55 -0.06
CA TRP A 47 -25.75 -11.44 -0.70
C TRP A 47 -25.13 -12.82 -0.88
N GLN A 48 -25.90 -13.86 -0.59
CA GLN A 48 -25.50 -15.24 -0.78
C GLN A 48 -26.64 -16.06 -1.35
N GLN A 49 -26.33 -16.80 -2.39
CA GLN A 49 -27.25 -17.79 -2.95
C GLN A 49 -26.47 -19.02 -3.39
N ASP A 50 -26.87 -20.18 -2.90
CA ASP A 50 -26.26 -21.49 -3.21
C ASP A 50 -24.71 -21.45 -3.07
N ALA A 51 -24.03 -21.53 -4.19
CA ALA A 51 -22.58 -21.63 -4.30
C ALA A 51 -21.89 -20.27 -4.48
N LEU A 52 -22.62 -19.17 -4.50
CA LEU A 52 -22.10 -17.82 -4.74
C LEU A 52 -22.40 -16.90 -3.57
N ALA A 53 -21.37 -16.26 -3.03
CA ALA A 53 -21.47 -15.17 -2.07
C ALA A 53 -20.83 -13.90 -2.64
N LEU A 54 -21.51 -12.78 -2.49
CA LEU A 54 -21.04 -11.46 -2.93
C LEU A 54 -21.14 -10.47 -1.77
N ASP A 55 -20.16 -9.62 -1.66
CA ASP A 55 -20.12 -8.51 -0.73
C ASP A 55 -19.75 -7.23 -1.47
N ALA A 56 -20.44 -6.15 -1.17
CA ALA A 56 -20.15 -4.83 -1.71
C ALA A 56 -20.20 -3.80 -0.58
N THR A 57 -19.12 -3.05 -0.38
CA THR A 57 -19.01 -2.03 0.65
C THR A 57 -18.62 -0.70 0.03
N LEU A 58 -19.45 0.32 0.24
CA LEU A 58 -19.09 1.72 -0.01
C LEU A 58 -18.47 2.28 1.27
N PHE A 59 -17.35 2.97 1.16
CA PHE A 59 -16.69 3.60 2.28
C PHE A 59 -16.34 5.06 2.00
N HIS A 60 -16.34 5.85 3.08
CA HIS A 60 -15.92 7.25 3.04
C HIS A 60 -15.22 7.62 4.35
N THR A 61 -13.95 8.00 4.26
CA THR A 61 -13.13 8.43 5.39
C THR A 61 -12.74 9.89 5.23
N LYS A 62 -13.04 10.70 6.23
CA LYS A 62 -12.58 12.08 6.36
C LYS A 62 -11.47 12.16 7.40
N PHE A 63 -10.39 12.80 7.02
CA PHE A 63 -9.28 13.12 7.92
C PHE A 63 -9.26 14.62 8.19
N LYS A 64 -9.02 14.98 9.44
CA LYS A 64 -8.81 16.35 9.90
C LYS A 64 -7.46 16.46 10.60
N ASP A 65 -6.85 17.65 10.46
CA ASP A 65 -5.59 17.99 11.10
C ASP A 65 -4.48 16.97 10.82
N LYS A 66 -4.44 16.42 9.60
CA LYS A 66 -3.41 15.44 9.21
C LYS A 66 -2.01 16.04 9.40
N ILE A 67 -1.13 15.30 10.06
CA ILE A 67 0.25 15.71 10.29
C ILE A 67 1.12 15.26 9.11
N SER A 68 1.90 16.18 8.58
CA SER A 68 2.93 15.91 7.58
C SER A 68 4.12 16.83 7.80
N ASP A 69 5.22 16.52 7.14
CA ASP A 69 6.36 17.43 7.04
C ASP A 69 6.09 18.54 6.03
N HIS A 70 6.50 19.73 6.34
CA HIS A 70 6.48 20.90 5.46
C HIS A 70 7.88 21.47 5.35
N THR A 71 8.38 21.61 4.12
CA THR A 71 9.70 22.15 3.87
C THR A 71 9.70 23.67 4.11
N ILE A 72 10.43 24.12 5.12
CA ILE A 72 10.56 25.52 5.49
C ILE A 72 11.80 26.19 4.91
N CYS A 73 12.77 25.39 4.46
CA CYS A 73 13.96 25.87 3.75
C CYS A 73 14.42 24.81 2.76
N THR A 74 14.75 25.25 1.54
CA THR A 74 15.48 24.47 0.54
C THR A 74 16.75 25.19 0.15
N ALA A 75 17.88 24.51 0.14
CA ALA A 75 19.16 25.08 -0.27
C ALA A 75 19.13 25.44 -1.77
N SER A 76 19.90 26.44 -2.13
CA SER A 76 20.14 26.86 -3.51
C SER A 76 21.64 26.92 -3.79
N ALA A 77 22.04 27.22 -5.01
CA ALA A 77 23.45 27.35 -5.38
C ALA A 77 24.21 28.39 -4.54
N THR A 78 23.48 29.36 -3.96
CA THR A 78 24.07 30.51 -3.20
C THR A 78 23.70 30.50 -1.72
N ARG A 79 22.82 29.62 -1.27
CA ARG A 79 22.32 29.62 0.12
C ARG A 79 22.08 28.17 0.58
N GLN A 80 22.68 27.85 1.72
CA GLN A 80 22.42 26.60 2.45
C GLN A 80 21.36 26.84 3.55
N CYS A 81 20.60 25.79 3.88
CA CYS A 81 19.71 25.79 5.03
C CYS A 81 20.52 25.55 6.31
N GLN A 82 20.20 26.29 7.36
CA GLN A 82 20.85 26.14 8.66
C GLN A 82 19.78 26.04 9.76
N TYR A 83 19.97 25.13 10.69
CA TYR A 83 19.15 25.01 11.89
C TYR A 83 19.97 24.46 13.06
N ASN A 84 19.95 25.18 14.21
CA ASN A 84 20.66 24.79 15.43
C ASN A 84 22.16 24.45 15.21
N GLY A 85 22.86 25.19 14.34
CA GLY A 85 24.26 24.94 14.01
C GLY A 85 24.53 23.83 12.99
N TYR A 86 23.50 23.16 12.51
CA TYR A 86 23.61 22.17 11.43
C TYR A 86 23.30 22.81 10.07
N THR A 87 24.01 22.37 9.04
CA THR A 87 23.80 22.78 7.66
C THR A 87 23.21 21.61 6.88
N ALA A 88 22.18 21.89 6.07
CA ALA A 88 21.52 20.87 5.25
C ALA A 88 21.02 21.45 3.91
N ASP A 89 20.63 20.56 3.00
CA ASP A 89 20.02 20.93 1.71
C ASP A 89 18.54 21.29 1.88
N SER A 90 17.88 20.72 2.88
CA SER A 90 16.51 21.10 3.26
C SER A 90 16.29 21.06 4.75
N VAL A 91 15.36 21.89 5.22
CA VAL A 91 14.82 21.85 6.58
C VAL A 91 13.31 21.74 6.47
N SER A 92 12.74 20.75 7.13
CA SER A 92 11.30 20.55 7.21
C SER A 92 10.81 20.52 8.65
N GLN A 93 9.57 20.94 8.86
CA GLN A 93 8.90 20.95 10.15
C GLN A 93 7.57 20.20 10.05
N TYR A 94 7.22 19.45 11.09
CA TYR A 94 5.91 18.85 11.18
C TYR A 94 4.84 19.90 11.40
N ILE A 95 3.80 19.88 10.57
CA ILE A 95 2.64 20.77 10.70
C ILE A 95 1.34 19.97 10.47
N ASN A 96 0.22 20.50 10.93
CA ASN A 96 -1.08 20.00 10.50
C ASN A 96 -1.37 20.56 9.09
N VAL A 97 -1.18 19.72 8.08
CA VAL A 97 -1.32 20.14 6.66
C VAL A 97 -2.77 20.26 6.21
N GLY A 98 -3.71 19.81 7.04
CA GLY A 98 -5.14 20.02 6.80
C GLY A 98 -5.94 18.74 6.59
N ASP A 99 -7.01 18.87 5.82
CA ASP A 99 -8.02 17.83 5.65
C ASP A 99 -7.76 16.99 4.41
N ALA A 100 -8.11 15.71 4.47
CA ALA A 100 -8.11 14.79 3.34
C ALA A 100 -9.36 13.91 3.35
N GLU A 101 -9.73 13.42 2.19
CA GLU A 101 -10.84 12.48 2.03
C GLU A 101 -10.37 11.26 1.24
N ILE A 102 -10.90 10.11 1.63
CA ILE A 102 -10.77 8.86 0.89
C ILE A 102 -12.16 8.27 0.79
N TYR A 103 -12.60 7.91 -0.41
CA TYR A 103 -13.84 7.17 -0.61
C TYR A 103 -13.69 6.15 -1.71
N GLY A 104 -14.55 5.14 -1.68
CA GLY A 104 -14.44 4.09 -2.67
C GLY A 104 -15.46 2.99 -2.51
N LEU A 105 -15.19 1.92 -3.24
CA LEU A 105 -16.01 0.72 -3.31
C LEU A 105 -15.09 -0.49 -3.15
N GLU A 106 -15.49 -1.41 -2.30
CA GLU A 106 -14.93 -2.75 -2.19
C GLU A 106 -15.93 -3.78 -2.65
N LEU A 107 -15.51 -4.69 -3.50
CA LEU A 107 -16.29 -5.82 -3.99
C LEU A 107 -15.55 -7.11 -3.65
N ASN A 108 -16.25 -8.07 -3.07
CA ASN A 108 -15.72 -9.40 -2.80
C ASN A 108 -16.68 -10.45 -3.35
N GLY A 109 -16.15 -11.52 -3.87
CA GLY A 109 -16.91 -12.64 -4.38
C GLY A 109 -16.24 -13.97 -4.08
N ASP A 110 -17.02 -14.91 -3.58
CA ASP A 110 -16.67 -16.31 -3.36
C ASP A 110 -17.62 -17.19 -4.16
N TRP A 111 -17.08 -18.02 -5.04
CA TRP A 111 -17.89 -18.87 -5.90
C TRP A 111 -17.36 -20.31 -5.92
N GLN A 112 -18.18 -21.24 -5.50
CA GLN A 112 -17.96 -22.67 -5.73
C GLN A 112 -18.47 -23.01 -7.13
N VAL A 113 -17.64 -22.80 -8.17
CA VAL A 113 -18.00 -22.93 -9.60
C VAL A 113 -18.47 -24.33 -9.93
N THR A 114 -17.78 -25.34 -9.39
CA THR A 114 -18.16 -26.75 -9.42
C THR A 114 -17.76 -27.42 -8.10
N ALA A 115 -18.11 -28.65 -7.88
CA ALA A 115 -17.65 -29.39 -6.70
C ALA A 115 -16.12 -29.44 -6.56
N ALA A 116 -15.40 -29.30 -7.68
CA ALA A 116 -13.94 -29.36 -7.73
C ALA A 116 -13.25 -27.98 -7.89
N LEU A 117 -13.96 -26.95 -8.33
CA LEU A 117 -13.38 -25.65 -8.67
C LEU A 117 -13.97 -24.54 -7.81
N LYS A 118 -13.11 -23.85 -7.06
CA LYS A 118 -13.45 -22.64 -6.30
C LYS A 118 -12.77 -21.42 -6.91
N ALA A 119 -13.49 -20.31 -7.01
CA ALA A 119 -13.01 -19.00 -7.41
C ALA A 119 -13.24 -17.99 -6.28
N ASN A 120 -12.26 -17.11 -6.03
CA ASN A 120 -12.40 -15.96 -5.17
C ASN A 120 -11.93 -14.74 -5.95
N ALA A 121 -12.63 -13.63 -5.82
CA ALA A 121 -12.22 -12.36 -6.42
C ALA A 121 -12.47 -11.22 -5.46
N ASN A 122 -11.58 -10.23 -5.46
CA ASN A 122 -11.86 -8.94 -4.84
C ASN A 122 -11.40 -7.80 -5.75
N TYR A 123 -12.10 -6.70 -5.63
CA TYR A 123 -11.77 -5.46 -6.32
C TYR A 123 -11.99 -4.28 -5.38
N THR A 124 -11.03 -3.38 -5.31
CA THR A 124 -11.13 -2.14 -4.55
C THR A 124 -10.90 -0.96 -5.49
N TYR A 125 -11.86 -0.05 -5.52
CA TYR A 125 -11.68 1.28 -6.10
C TYR A 125 -11.56 2.30 -4.98
N THR A 126 -10.54 3.16 -5.05
CA THR A 126 -10.27 4.20 -4.07
C THR A 126 -10.01 5.52 -4.76
N HIS A 127 -10.77 6.53 -4.39
CA HIS A 127 -10.45 7.92 -4.69
C HIS A 127 -9.94 8.58 -3.43
N SER A 128 -8.79 9.25 -3.52
CA SER A 128 -8.22 10.01 -2.42
C SER A 128 -7.95 11.45 -2.88
N GLU A 129 -8.19 12.42 -2.01
CA GLU A 129 -7.96 13.83 -2.31
C GLU A 129 -7.56 14.59 -1.06
N GLN A 130 -6.55 15.43 -1.18
CA GLN A 130 -6.20 16.41 -0.15
C GLN A 130 -7.13 17.62 -0.29
N LYS A 131 -7.88 17.95 0.78
CA LYS A 131 -8.91 18.99 0.75
C LYS A 131 -8.41 20.37 1.15
N SER A 132 -7.22 20.45 1.74
CA SER A 132 -6.61 21.71 2.16
C SER A 132 -5.08 21.65 2.11
N GLY A 133 -4.40 22.77 2.36
CA GLY A 133 -2.96 22.87 2.30
C GLY A 133 -2.41 23.03 0.89
N GLU A 134 -1.09 22.90 0.75
CA GLU A 134 -0.34 23.12 -0.49
C GLU A 134 -0.78 22.19 -1.61
N TYR A 135 -1.12 20.95 -1.28
CA TYR A 135 -1.50 19.91 -2.26
C TYR A 135 -3.02 19.72 -2.39
N LYS A 136 -3.81 20.77 -2.13
CA LYS A 136 -5.26 20.71 -2.31
C LYS A 136 -5.64 20.29 -3.73
N GLY A 137 -6.53 19.32 -3.84
CA GLY A 137 -6.99 18.77 -5.11
C GLY A 137 -6.15 17.63 -5.66
N TYR A 138 -5.02 17.31 -5.03
CA TYR A 138 -4.19 16.17 -5.43
C TYR A 138 -4.59 14.89 -4.69
N ALA A 139 -4.36 13.75 -5.33
CA ALA A 139 -4.50 12.44 -4.69
C ALA A 139 -3.45 12.27 -3.58
N LEU A 140 -3.73 11.44 -2.59
CA LEU A 140 -2.73 11.07 -1.59
C LEU A 140 -1.62 10.22 -2.22
N SER A 141 -0.37 10.42 -1.77
CA SER A 141 0.79 9.66 -2.25
C SER A 141 0.63 8.15 -2.03
N ASP A 142 1.20 7.39 -2.95
CA ASP A 142 1.29 5.92 -2.90
C ASP A 142 -0.05 5.17 -2.88
N PHE A 143 -1.15 5.87 -3.17
CA PHE A 143 -2.49 5.28 -3.23
C PHE A 143 -2.84 4.88 -4.67
N PRO A 144 -2.87 3.57 -5.00
CA PRO A 144 -3.43 3.14 -6.28
C PRO A 144 -4.94 3.37 -6.27
N SER A 145 -5.47 3.89 -7.38
CA SER A 145 -6.93 4.10 -7.50
C SER A 145 -7.71 2.79 -7.66
N SER A 146 -7.05 1.71 -8.05
CA SER A 146 -7.71 0.42 -8.25
C SER A 146 -6.79 -0.74 -7.95
N MET A 147 -7.32 -1.75 -7.29
CA MET A 147 -6.66 -3.02 -7.01
C MET A 147 -7.63 -4.18 -7.26
N ALA A 148 -7.12 -5.27 -7.81
CA ALA A 148 -7.90 -6.48 -8.02
C ALA A 148 -7.08 -7.72 -7.68
N ASN A 149 -7.72 -8.72 -7.09
CA ASN A 149 -7.15 -10.05 -6.90
C ASN A 149 -8.16 -11.09 -7.33
N VAL A 150 -7.67 -12.13 -7.98
CA VAL A 150 -8.45 -13.31 -8.35
C VAL A 150 -7.65 -14.54 -7.95
N SER A 151 -8.29 -15.52 -7.35
CA SER A 151 -7.69 -16.81 -7.08
C SER A 151 -8.62 -17.94 -7.53
N LEU A 152 -8.03 -18.98 -8.09
CA LEU A 152 -8.70 -20.21 -8.46
C LEU A 152 -8.03 -21.37 -7.73
N THR A 153 -8.84 -22.25 -7.17
CA THR A 153 -8.38 -23.52 -6.58
C THR A 153 -9.15 -24.64 -7.22
N TRP A 154 -8.43 -25.56 -7.84
CA TRP A 154 -9.00 -26.69 -8.57
C TRP A 154 -8.52 -28.02 -8.02
N ASN A 155 -9.42 -28.78 -7.43
CA ASN A 155 -9.20 -30.16 -7.00
C ASN A 155 -9.41 -31.09 -8.20
N THR A 156 -8.35 -31.35 -8.96
CA THR A 156 -8.42 -32.15 -10.21
C THR A 156 -8.66 -33.64 -9.95
N ALA A 157 -8.24 -34.12 -8.79
CA ALA A 157 -8.40 -35.48 -8.30
C ALA A 157 -8.46 -35.44 -6.77
N SER A 158 -8.73 -36.56 -6.14
CA SER A 158 -8.82 -36.71 -4.67
C SER A 158 -7.58 -36.21 -3.94
N ASP A 159 -6.41 -36.27 -4.58
CA ASP A 159 -5.13 -36.02 -3.97
C ASP A 159 -4.34 -34.88 -4.63
N LEU A 160 -4.90 -34.25 -5.69
CA LEU A 160 -4.21 -33.19 -6.45
C LEU A 160 -5.04 -31.91 -6.50
N GLU A 161 -4.50 -30.87 -5.92
CA GLU A 161 -5.01 -29.49 -5.96
C GLU A 161 -4.06 -28.62 -6.78
N LEU A 162 -4.60 -27.91 -7.74
CA LEU A 162 -3.92 -26.83 -8.46
C LEU A 162 -4.49 -25.50 -8.00
N TRP A 163 -3.63 -24.51 -7.85
CA TRP A 163 -4.08 -23.15 -7.53
C TRP A 163 -3.37 -22.11 -8.38
N THR A 164 -4.06 -21.03 -8.65
CA THR A 164 -3.49 -19.83 -9.25
C THR A 164 -4.00 -18.60 -8.53
N LYS A 165 -3.17 -17.56 -8.48
CA LYS A 165 -3.53 -16.26 -7.97
C LYS A 165 -3.03 -15.19 -8.94
N ALA A 166 -3.89 -14.27 -9.30
CA ALA A 166 -3.54 -13.07 -10.03
C ALA A 166 -3.85 -11.86 -9.16
N SER A 167 -2.92 -10.91 -9.06
CA SER A 167 -3.11 -9.64 -8.40
C SER A 167 -2.72 -8.51 -9.34
N TRP A 168 -3.52 -7.46 -9.36
CA TRP A 168 -3.28 -6.28 -10.15
C TRP A 168 -3.48 -5.02 -9.32
N ARG A 169 -2.67 -3.99 -9.58
CA ARG A 169 -2.87 -2.65 -9.06
C ARG A 169 -2.60 -1.60 -10.13
N SER A 170 -3.38 -0.52 -10.08
CA SER A 170 -3.18 0.63 -10.95
C SER A 170 -1.92 1.41 -10.56
N ARG A 171 -1.54 2.33 -11.41
CA ARG A 171 -0.50 3.32 -11.11
C ARG A 171 -0.83 4.10 -9.84
N SER A 172 0.17 4.39 -9.01
CA SER A 172 0.07 5.28 -7.85
C SER A 172 0.91 6.52 -8.10
N PRO A 173 0.33 7.71 -8.13
CA PRO A 173 1.10 8.96 -8.17
C PRO A 173 1.71 9.24 -6.79
N ASP A 174 2.80 10.02 -6.78
CA ASP A 174 3.32 10.65 -5.56
C ASP A 174 3.05 12.15 -5.61
N ILE A 175 2.51 12.71 -4.53
CA ILE A 175 2.08 14.11 -4.47
C ILE A 175 3.28 15.05 -4.60
N GLY A 176 3.15 16.03 -5.51
CA GLY A 176 4.12 17.11 -5.66
C GLY A 176 5.51 16.69 -6.13
N LYS A 177 5.70 15.39 -6.39
CA LYS A 177 6.96 14.83 -6.89
C LYS A 177 6.74 14.20 -8.26
N SER A 178 7.77 14.25 -9.10
CA SER A 178 7.76 13.56 -10.41
C SER A 178 7.91 12.04 -10.26
N SER A 179 7.43 11.48 -9.15
CA SER A 179 7.54 10.08 -8.83
C SER A 179 6.21 9.37 -8.99
N SER A 180 6.26 8.11 -9.31
CA SER A 180 5.08 7.24 -9.41
C SER A 180 5.50 5.79 -9.39
N THR A 181 4.60 4.93 -8.93
CA THR A 181 4.72 3.48 -9.15
C THR A 181 3.83 3.12 -10.32
N ASP A 182 4.39 2.47 -11.35
CA ASP A 182 3.62 2.04 -12.51
C ASP A 182 2.59 0.96 -12.13
N ALA A 183 1.55 0.81 -12.95
CA ALA A 183 0.61 -0.29 -12.84
C ALA A 183 1.31 -1.62 -13.13
N TYR A 184 0.96 -2.65 -12.37
CA TYR A 184 1.49 -3.99 -12.60
C TYR A 184 0.51 -5.09 -12.23
N ALA A 185 0.75 -6.28 -12.78
CA ALA A 185 0.05 -7.50 -12.41
C ALA A 185 1.05 -8.61 -12.08
N LEU A 186 0.75 -9.40 -11.07
CA LEU A 186 1.49 -10.58 -10.67
C LEU A 186 0.62 -11.81 -10.85
N VAL A 187 1.22 -12.90 -11.28
CA VAL A 187 0.56 -14.21 -11.37
C VAL A 187 1.42 -15.24 -10.65
N ASP A 188 0.78 -15.97 -9.77
CA ASP A 188 1.36 -17.08 -9.02
C ASP A 188 0.63 -18.36 -9.38
N LEU A 189 1.36 -19.47 -9.42
CA LEU A 189 0.82 -20.82 -9.67
C LEU A 189 1.36 -21.79 -8.63
N GLY A 190 0.59 -22.80 -8.31
CA GLY A 190 1.11 -23.86 -7.47
C GLY A 190 0.30 -25.13 -7.51
N VAL A 191 0.89 -26.14 -6.91
CA VAL A 191 0.34 -27.48 -6.80
C VAL A 191 0.49 -27.98 -5.37
N ARG A 192 -0.51 -28.67 -4.90
CA ARG A 192 -0.49 -29.45 -3.66
C ARG A 192 -0.88 -30.90 -4.01
N TYR A 193 0.00 -31.82 -3.65
CA TYR A 193 -0.22 -33.26 -3.89
C TYR A 193 -0.16 -34.03 -2.59
N ARG A 194 -1.25 -34.70 -2.24
CA ARG A 194 -1.33 -35.60 -1.08
C ARG A 194 -0.79 -36.97 -1.46
N LEU A 195 0.49 -37.18 -1.16
CA LEU A 195 1.16 -38.46 -1.44
C LEU A 195 0.61 -39.61 -0.61
N SER A 196 0.20 -39.32 0.63
CA SER A 196 -0.47 -40.28 1.53
C SER A 196 -1.32 -39.53 2.56
N LYS A 197 -2.05 -40.26 3.43
CA LYS A 197 -2.79 -39.64 4.54
C LYS A 197 -1.92 -38.80 5.50
N HIS A 198 -0.60 -39.02 5.47
CA HIS A 198 0.36 -38.38 6.37
C HIS A 198 1.32 -37.43 5.65
N VAL A 199 1.41 -37.45 4.33
CA VAL A 199 2.41 -36.68 3.57
C VAL A 199 1.75 -35.88 2.47
N THR A 200 1.97 -34.57 2.50
CA THR A 200 1.55 -33.63 1.45
C THR A 200 2.78 -32.92 0.89
N LEU A 201 2.93 -32.93 -0.40
CA LEU A 201 3.95 -32.17 -1.13
C LEU A 201 3.34 -30.88 -1.70
N MET A 202 4.12 -29.81 -1.72
CA MET A 202 3.69 -28.51 -2.22
C MET A 202 4.80 -27.90 -3.08
N SER A 203 4.40 -27.31 -4.19
CA SER A 203 5.31 -26.52 -5.02
C SER A 203 4.59 -25.30 -5.57
N GLY A 204 5.33 -24.20 -5.78
CA GLY A 204 4.77 -22.98 -6.31
C GLY A 204 5.80 -22.14 -7.06
N ILE A 205 5.31 -21.39 -8.04
CA ILE A 205 6.03 -20.38 -8.77
C ILE A 205 5.33 -19.05 -8.48
N TYR A 206 6.03 -18.14 -7.84
CA TYR A 206 5.55 -16.80 -7.53
C TYR A 206 6.14 -15.81 -8.53
N ASN A 207 5.35 -14.80 -8.89
CA ASN A 207 5.73 -13.84 -9.92
C ASN A 207 6.16 -14.55 -11.21
N LEU A 208 5.26 -15.34 -11.77
CA LEU A 208 5.50 -16.22 -12.93
C LEU A 208 6.16 -15.49 -14.12
N PHE A 209 5.77 -14.24 -14.35
CA PHE A 209 6.22 -13.43 -15.48
C PHE A 209 7.46 -12.58 -15.16
N ASP A 210 8.02 -12.73 -13.95
CA ASP A 210 9.18 -11.96 -13.49
C ASP A 210 8.98 -10.44 -13.57
N VAL A 211 7.76 -9.99 -13.23
CA VAL A 211 7.39 -8.58 -13.26
C VAL A 211 8.14 -7.85 -12.16
N ASN A 212 8.80 -6.77 -12.52
CA ASN A 212 9.54 -5.94 -11.57
C ASN A 212 9.13 -4.48 -11.75
N PRO A 213 8.05 -4.04 -11.10
CA PRO A 213 7.61 -2.66 -11.18
C PRO A 213 8.68 -1.74 -10.61
N VAL A 214 8.90 -0.65 -11.29
CA VAL A 214 9.90 0.34 -10.93
C VAL A 214 9.21 1.51 -10.24
N TYR A 215 9.66 1.82 -9.04
CA TYR A 215 9.36 3.10 -8.41
C TYR A 215 10.29 4.15 -9.03
N THR A 216 9.72 5.03 -9.82
CA THR A 216 10.46 6.09 -10.48
C THR A 216 10.36 7.36 -9.65
N THR A 217 11.49 7.88 -9.21
CA THR A 217 11.61 9.23 -8.65
C THR A 217 12.43 10.09 -9.59
N ALA A 218 12.43 11.41 -9.40
CA ALA A 218 13.31 12.33 -10.14
C ALA A 218 14.80 11.95 -10.03
N TYR A 219 15.18 11.17 -9.02
CA TYR A 219 16.58 10.85 -8.71
C TYR A 219 16.92 9.36 -8.66
N ARG A 220 15.94 8.46 -8.59
CA ARG A 220 16.19 7.02 -8.46
C ARG A 220 15.09 6.19 -9.11
N GLN A 221 15.52 5.09 -9.72
CA GLN A 221 14.65 3.97 -10.02
C GLN A 221 14.99 2.84 -9.05
N LYS A 222 14.00 2.31 -8.36
CA LYS A 222 14.17 1.22 -7.42
C LYS A 222 13.18 0.10 -7.75
N ALA A 223 13.70 -1.10 -7.91
CA ALA A 223 12.89 -2.31 -7.97
C ALA A 223 12.15 -2.48 -6.63
N MET A 224 10.84 -2.68 -6.67
CA MET A 224 9.99 -2.75 -5.47
C MET A 224 9.66 -4.18 -5.06
N LEU A 225 9.80 -5.13 -5.95
CA LEU A 225 9.40 -6.51 -5.73
C LEU A 225 10.55 -7.48 -5.96
N GLU A 226 10.45 -8.61 -5.30
CA GLU A 226 11.28 -9.75 -5.61
C GLU A 226 10.87 -10.32 -6.98
N GLY A 227 11.86 -10.72 -7.78
CA GLY A 227 11.65 -11.40 -9.05
C GLY A 227 10.95 -12.75 -8.87
N ARG A 228 10.91 -13.54 -9.94
CA ARG A 228 10.33 -14.89 -9.93
C ARG A 228 10.99 -15.77 -8.87
N ARG A 229 10.16 -16.44 -8.08
CA ARG A 229 10.58 -17.35 -7.01
C ARG A 229 9.97 -18.72 -7.19
N TYR A 230 10.73 -19.73 -6.82
CA TYR A 230 10.29 -21.13 -6.76
C TYR A 230 10.27 -21.58 -5.30
N ASN A 231 9.21 -22.26 -4.91
CA ASN A 231 9.08 -22.82 -3.58
C ASN A 231 8.77 -24.32 -3.69
N PHE A 232 9.39 -25.10 -2.82
CA PHE A 232 9.13 -26.52 -2.65
C PHE A 232 9.02 -26.81 -1.16
N GLY A 233 8.02 -27.59 -0.79
CA GLY A 233 7.76 -27.92 0.61
C GLY A 233 7.08 -29.26 0.78
N GLY A 234 7.19 -29.80 1.98
CA GLY A 234 6.49 -31.00 2.40
C GLY A 234 5.91 -30.81 3.80
N ARG A 235 4.72 -31.36 4.03
CA ARG A 235 4.06 -31.45 5.34
C ARG A 235 3.89 -32.91 5.72
N VAL A 236 4.30 -33.25 6.93
CA VAL A 236 4.10 -34.58 7.53
C VAL A 236 3.22 -34.42 8.76
N GLU A 237 2.16 -35.23 8.84
CA GLU A 237 1.21 -35.27 9.97
C GLU A 237 1.28 -36.67 10.61
N PHE A 238 1.41 -36.75 11.94
CA PHE A 238 1.52 -37.98 12.70
C PHE A 238 0.23 -38.34 13.40
#